data_2658df20172038d64505671470b24b36
#
_entry.id   2658df20172038d64505671470b24b36
#
_cell.length_a   1.000
_cell.length_b   1.000
_cell.length_c   1.000
_cell.angle_alpha   90.00
_cell.angle_beta   90.00
_cell.angle_gamma   90.00
#
_symmetry.space_group_name_H-M   'P 1'
#
loop_
_entity.id
_entity.type
_entity.pdbx_description
1 polymer ?
#
loop_
_entity_poly.entity_id
_entity_poly.type
_entity_poly.pdbx_seq_one_letter_code
_entity_poly.pdbx_strand_id
1 'polypeptide(L)'
;MSSLDMDILDLSLTQVGGAEKVLARHVVYDGDANPTERTRQWLWDEHESTGSTKALLMSGPILWVLATGGCLVADEIGASMHPIMTLKTVETFLSKESNKNDAQLIFATHDTNLLTYAKLRRDQIYFVEKNDWESSELFSLSDFKYIGEKDGVPFSESERPDTDKEKRYIEGRYGAIPALGSFGDYMKRMVWQKEER
;
A
#
# COMPACT_ATOMS: atom_id res chain seq x y z
N MET A 1 -5.17 23.03 -1.78
CA MET A 1 -4.73 21.73 -1.24
C MET A 1 -5.94 20.95 -0.79
N SER A 2 -6.68 20.37 -1.72
CA SER A 2 -7.92 19.63 -1.41
C SER A 2 -7.93 18.32 -2.19
N SER A 3 -7.08 17.38 -1.79
CA SER A 3 -7.03 16.09 -2.50
C SER A 3 -6.77 14.87 -1.63
N LEU A 4 -6.82 15.03 -0.34
CA LEU A 4 -7.03 13.91 0.58
C LEU A 4 -8.41 14.17 1.20
N ASP A 5 -9.35 13.26 1.01
CA ASP A 5 -10.73 13.29 1.54
C ASP A 5 -10.78 13.28 3.08
N MET A 6 -9.94 14.06 3.73
CA MET A 6 -9.89 14.12 5.19
C MET A 6 -10.61 15.35 5.75
N ASP A 7 -11.19 16.21 4.93
CA ASP A 7 -11.88 17.47 5.33
C ASP A 7 -11.14 18.28 6.41
N ILE A 8 -9.83 18.09 6.53
CA ILE A 8 -8.97 18.74 7.50
C ILE A 8 -8.50 20.07 6.93
N LEU A 9 -8.91 21.16 7.58
CA LEU A 9 -8.52 22.52 7.17
C LEU A 9 -7.13 22.89 7.66
N ASP A 10 -6.77 22.43 8.87
CA ASP A 10 -5.56 22.86 9.55
C ASP A 10 -5.20 21.91 10.69
N LEU A 11 -3.92 21.85 11.00
CA LEU A 11 -3.37 21.12 12.15
C LEU A 11 -2.65 22.10 13.07
N SER A 12 -2.83 21.95 14.36
CA SER A 12 -2.14 22.73 15.38
C SER A 12 -1.72 21.88 16.56
N LEU A 13 -0.75 22.34 17.33
CA LEU A 13 -0.34 21.67 18.57
C LEU A 13 -1.02 22.33 19.76
N THR A 14 -1.36 21.52 20.74
CA THR A 14 -1.90 21.94 22.04
C THR A 14 -1.29 21.14 23.18
N GLN A 15 -1.36 21.66 24.40
CA GLN A 15 -0.92 20.98 25.62
C GLN A 15 -2.14 20.41 26.34
N VAL A 16 -2.15 19.10 26.56
CA VAL A 16 -3.20 18.42 27.35
C VAL A 16 -2.52 17.53 28.37
N GLY A 17 -2.74 17.79 29.65
CA GLY A 17 -2.15 16.99 30.72
C GLY A 17 -0.63 17.00 30.76
N GLY A 18 0.03 18.04 30.22
CA GLY A 18 1.49 18.14 30.11
C GLY A 18 2.12 17.45 28.91
N ALA A 19 1.31 16.83 28.04
CA ALA A 19 1.77 16.26 26.77
C ALA A 19 1.33 17.11 25.60
N GLU A 20 2.18 17.20 24.57
CA GLU A 20 1.78 17.81 23.27
C GLU A 20 0.81 16.89 22.54
N LYS A 21 -0.26 17.46 22.06
CA LYS A 21 -1.30 16.79 21.29
C LYS A 21 -1.56 17.54 19.99
N VAL A 22 -1.94 16.82 18.95
CA VAL A 22 -2.35 17.39 17.67
C VAL A 22 -3.85 17.68 17.69
N LEU A 23 -4.23 18.88 17.29
CA LEU A 23 -5.61 19.28 17.01
C LEU A 23 -5.83 19.31 15.50
N ALA A 24 -6.90 18.68 15.04
CA ALA A 24 -7.40 18.80 13.68
C ALA A 24 -8.59 19.76 13.65
N ARG A 25 -8.61 20.67 12.67
CA ARG A 25 -9.69 21.61 12.44
C ARG A 25 -10.48 21.20 11.20
N HIS A 26 -11.79 21.04 11.37
CA HIS A 26 -12.72 20.60 10.34
C HIS A 26 -13.81 21.63 10.08
N VAL A 27 -14.39 21.59 8.87
CA VAL A 27 -15.61 22.34 8.55
C VAL A 27 -16.79 21.68 9.24
N VAL A 28 -17.71 22.49 9.74
CA VAL A 28 -19.02 22.01 10.21
C VAL A 28 -19.99 22.08 9.06
N TYR A 29 -20.68 20.98 8.80
CA TYR A 29 -21.74 20.88 7.79
C TYR A 29 -23.11 21.11 8.43
N ASP A 30 -24.05 21.66 7.65
CA ASP A 30 -25.44 21.78 8.05
C ASP A 30 -26.22 20.46 7.86
N GLY A 31 -27.51 20.47 8.16
CA GLY A 31 -28.36 19.28 8.05
C GLY A 31 -28.56 18.77 6.63
N ASP A 32 -28.25 19.57 5.62
CA ASP A 32 -28.30 19.25 4.19
C ASP A 32 -26.93 18.93 3.60
N ALA A 33 -25.93 18.69 4.46
CA ALA A 33 -24.54 18.42 4.11
C ALA A 33 -23.83 19.54 3.33
N ASN A 34 -24.26 20.78 3.47
CA ASN A 34 -23.53 21.93 2.92
C ASN A 34 -22.47 22.41 3.92
N PRO A 35 -21.26 22.80 3.44
CA PRO A 35 -20.24 23.34 4.30
C PRO A 35 -20.67 24.70 4.83
N THR A 36 -20.52 24.90 6.14
CA THR A 36 -20.78 26.19 6.79
C THR A 36 -19.49 26.97 7.01
N GLU A 37 -19.60 28.24 7.38
CA GLU A 37 -18.43 29.04 7.80
C GLU A 37 -17.90 28.63 9.20
N ARG A 38 -18.59 27.73 9.89
CA ARG A 38 -18.18 27.26 11.21
C ARG A 38 -17.13 26.17 11.09
N THR A 39 -16.16 26.21 12.00
CA THR A 39 -15.16 25.17 12.14
C THR A 39 -15.22 24.57 13.54
N ARG A 40 -14.79 23.30 13.65
CA ARG A 40 -14.63 22.59 14.91
C ARG A 40 -13.25 22.01 14.99
N GLN A 41 -12.65 22.05 16.17
CA GLN A 41 -11.38 21.39 16.47
C GLN A 41 -11.62 20.24 17.43
N TRP A 42 -10.88 19.16 17.23
CA TRP A 42 -10.81 18.04 18.16
C TRP A 42 -9.40 17.43 18.21
N LEU A 43 -9.15 16.66 19.24
CA LEU A 43 -7.90 15.93 19.40
C LEU A 43 -7.79 14.85 18.34
N TRP A 44 -6.65 14.81 17.65
CA TRP A 44 -6.37 13.84 16.61
C TRP A 44 -6.55 12.39 17.08
N ASP A 45 -5.94 12.05 18.19
CA ASP A 45 -5.90 10.69 18.75
C ASP A 45 -7.29 10.15 19.12
N GLU A 46 -8.27 11.02 19.34
CA GLU A 46 -9.60 10.64 19.81
C GLU A 46 -10.62 10.50 18.67
N HIS A 47 -10.39 11.17 17.55
CA HIS A 47 -11.41 11.33 16.52
C HIS A 47 -10.96 10.94 15.12
N GLU A 48 -9.64 10.94 14.84
CA GLU A 48 -9.15 10.57 13.52
C GLU A 48 -8.96 9.07 13.35
N SER A 49 -9.10 8.61 12.11
CA SER A 49 -8.93 7.20 11.79
C SER A 49 -7.46 6.75 11.87
N THR A 50 -7.23 5.45 12.05
CA THR A 50 -5.88 4.87 11.99
C THR A 50 -5.23 5.15 10.64
N GLY A 51 -6.00 5.15 9.55
CA GLY A 51 -5.52 5.46 8.21
C GLY A 51 -5.08 6.91 8.08
N SER A 52 -5.86 7.87 8.61
CA SER A 52 -5.50 9.29 8.68
C SER A 52 -4.22 9.50 9.48
N THR A 53 -4.10 8.80 10.62
CA THR A 53 -2.91 8.85 11.47
C THR A 53 -1.67 8.34 10.73
N LYS A 54 -1.77 7.20 10.04
CA LYS A 54 -0.66 6.67 9.24
C LYS A 54 -0.26 7.64 8.13
N ALA A 55 -1.24 8.22 7.42
CA ALA A 55 -0.98 9.18 6.37
C ALA A 55 -0.26 10.44 6.89
N LEU A 56 -0.68 10.96 8.04
CA LEU A 56 -0.01 12.09 8.69
C LEU A 56 1.44 11.75 9.07
N LEU A 57 1.66 10.62 9.72
CA LEU A 57 3.00 10.18 10.15
C LEU A 57 3.94 9.97 8.95
N MET A 58 3.43 9.46 7.84
CA MET A 58 4.22 9.26 6.63
C MET A 58 4.46 10.55 5.84
N SER A 59 3.61 11.56 5.97
CA SER A 59 3.71 12.79 5.18
C SER A 59 5.04 13.52 5.40
N GLY A 60 5.52 13.60 6.64
CA GLY A 60 6.79 14.25 6.98
C GLY A 60 8.00 13.61 6.27
N PRO A 61 8.27 12.31 6.48
CA PRO A 61 9.31 11.59 5.76
C PRO A 61 9.21 11.68 4.24
N ILE A 62 7.99 11.55 3.67
CA ILE A 62 7.76 11.64 2.23
C ILE A 62 8.16 13.03 1.72
N LEU A 63 7.65 14.09 2.34
CA LEU A 63 7.97 15.47 1.94
C LEU A 63 9.46 15.77 2.06
N TRP A 64 10.09 15.30 3.13
CA TRP A 64 11.53 15.47 3.33
C TRP A 64 12.34 14.81 2.22
N VAL A 65 12.05 13.55 1.91
CA VAL A 65 12.78 12.78 0.88
C VAL A 65 12.55 13.39 -0.51
N LEU A 66 11.32 13.78 -0.85
CA LEU A 66 11.01 14.47 -2.10
C LEU A 66 11.74 15.81 -2.23
N ALA A 67 11.89 16.55 -1.14
CA ALA A 67 12.61 17.83 -1.13
C ALA A 67 14.13 17.66 -1.25
N THR A 68 14.69 16.58 -0.73
CA THR A 68 16.15 16.37 -0.66
C THR A 68 16.72 15.45 -1.73
N GLY A 69 15.88 14.66 -2.42
CA GLY A 69 16.32 13.63 -3.38
C GLY A 69 16.86 12.36 -2.70
N GLY A 70 16.44 12.09 -1.47
CA GLY A 70 16.88 10.91 -0.70
C GLY A 70 16.13 9.62 -1.05
N CYS A 71 16.32 8.60 -0.20
CA CYS A 71 15.62 7.32 -0.29
C CYS A 71 14.77 7.08 0.96
N LEU A 72 13.49 6.78 0.76
CA LEU A 72 12.57 6.34 1.80
C LEU A 72 12.39 4.83 1.71
N VAL A 73 12.62 4.13 2.83
CA VAL A 73 12.32 2.71 2.96
C VAL A 73 11.11 2.54 3.88
N ALA A 74 10.07 1.88 3.39
CA ALA A 74 8.82 1.71 4.12
C ALA A 74 8.39 0.24 4.10
N ASP A 75 8.26 -0.34 5.29
CA ASP A 75 7.66 -1.66 5.43
C ASP A 75 6.14 -1.53 5.59
N GLU A 76 5.40 -2.41 4.92
CA GLU A 76 3.93 -2.43 4.91
C GLU A 76 3.30 -1.03 4.65
N ILE A 77 3.72 -0.39 3.55
CA ILE A 77 3.32 0.98 3.23
C ILE A 77 1.79 1.17 3.22
N GLY A 78 1.04 0.16 2.80
CA GLY A 78 -0.43 0.19 2.70
C GLY A 78 -1.18 -0.21 3.97
N ALA A 79 -0.48 -0.69 5.02
CA ALA A 79 -1.15 -1.15 6.22
C ALA A 79 -1.99 -0.04 6.87
N SER A 80 -3.25 -0.32 7.12
CA SER A 80 -4.24 0.59 7.69
C SER A 80 -4.62 1.81 6.83
N MET A 81 -4.08 1.96 5.62
CA MET A 81 -4.46 3.02 4.70
C MET A 81 -5.46 2.51 3.66
N HIS A 82 -6.29 3.41 3.14
CA HIS A 82 -7.12 3.08 1.98
C HIS A 82 -6.22 2.80 0.76
N PRO A 83 -6.50 1.77 -0.08
CA PRO A 83 -5.66 1.44 -1.23
C PRO A 83 -5.37 2.62 -2.18
N ILE A 84 -6.34 3.51 -2.38
CA ILE A 84 -6.16 4.72 -3.19
C ILE A 84 -5.09 5.65 -2.58
N MET A 85 -5.00 5.77 -1.26
CA MET A 85 -3.99 6.60 -0.61
C MET A 85 -2.60 6.00 -0.80
N THR A 86 -2.47 4.68 -0.67
CA THR A 86 -1.21 3.97 -0.95
C THR A 86 -0.80 4.17 -2.41
N LEU A 87 -1.73 4.01 -3.34
CA LEU A 87 -1.49 4.24 -4.76
C LEU A 87 -1.02 5.68 -5.02
N LYS A 88 -1.70 6.68 -4.46
CA LYS A 88 -1.31 8.10 -4.63
C LYS A 88 0.06 8.39 -4.03
N THR A 89 0.42 7.77 -2.92
CA THR A 89 1.77 7.87 -2.35
C THR A 89 2.81 7.35 -3.33
N VAL A 90 2.62 6.17 -3.91
CA VAL A 90 3.54 5.59 -4.89
C VAL A 90 3.61 6.46 -6.16
N GLU A 91 2.45 6.91 -6.68
CA GLU A 91 2.39 7.79 -7.86
C GLU A 91 3.16 9.11 -7.65
N THR A 92 3.19 9.63 -6.42
CA THR A 92 3.95 10.85 -6.10
C THR A 92 5.45 10.68 -6.36
N PHE A 93 6.01 9.50 -6.08
CA PHE A 93 7.42 9.21 -6.38
C PHE A 93 7.67 8.92 -7.87
N LEU A 94 6.67 8.43 -8.60
CA LEU A 94 6.79 8.15 -10.03
C LEU A 94 6.61 9.39 -10.91
N SER A 95 5.96 10.43 -10.40
CA SER A 95 5.67 11.65 -11.14
C SER A 95 6.85 12.63 -11.12
N LYS A 96 7.29 13.06 -12.32
CA LYS A 96 8.31 14.11 -12.44
C LYS A 96 7.86 15.51 -11.96
N GLU A 97 6.55 15.71 -11.83
CA GLU A 97 6.01 16.96 -11.31
C GLU A 97 6.18 17.09 -9.80
N SER A 98 5.96 15.99 -9.07
CA SER A 98 6.10 15.94 -7.61
C SER A 98 7.48 15.54 -7.15
N ASN A 99 8.17 14.66 -7.89
CA ASN A 99 9.51 14.16 -7.57
C ASN A 99 10.56 14.82 -8.46
N LYS A 100 10.88 16.08 -8.17
CA LYS A 100 11.84 16.89 -8.94
C LYS A 100 13.30 16.56 -8.63
N ASN A 101 13.56 15.98 -7.48
CA ASN A 101 14.90 15.70 -6.99
C ASN A 101 15.26 14.20 -7.08
N ASP A 102 14.53 13.42 -7.88
CA ASP A 102 14.76 11.98 -8.11
C ASP A 102 14.83 11.17 -6.81
N ALA A 103 13.97 11.51 -5.85
CA ALA A 103 13.81 10.75 -4.61
C ALA A 103 13.38 9.31 -4.90
N GLN A 104 13.82 8.38 -4.07
CA GLN A 104 13.52 6.95 -4.23
C GLN A 104 12.58 6.46 -3.12
N LEU A 105 11.67 5.56 -3.48
CA LEU A 105 10.82 4.84 -2.55
C LEU A 105 11.07 3.33 -2.71
N ILE A 106 11.53 2.69 -1.64
CA ILE A 106 11.62 1.22 -1.54
C ILE A 106 10.58 0.80 -0.52
N PHE A 107 9.67 -0.08 -0.91
CA PHE A 107 8.60 -0.48 0.00
C PHE A 107 8.22 -1.95 -0.12
N ALA A 108 7.76 -2.51 0.99
CA ALA A 108 7.06 -3.79 1.01
C ALA A 108 5.55 -3.55 1.21
N THR A 109 4.73 -4.43 0.64
CA THR A 109 3.28 -4.35 0.76
C THR A 109 2.61 -5.70 0.47
N HIS A 110 1.44 -5.89 1.07
CA HIS A 110 0.52 -6.99 0.72
C HIS A 110 -0.61 -6.53 -0.20
N ASP A 111 -0.63 -5.25 -0.61
CA ASP A 111 -1.66 -4.69 -1.49
C ASP A 111 -1.37 -5.02 -2.96
N THR A 112 -2.03 -6.06 -3.47
CA THR A 112 -1.88 -6.54 -4.85
C THR A 112 -2.42 -5.55 -5.89
N ASN A 113 -3.29 -4.61 -5.51
CA ASN A 113 -3.81 -3.60 -6.42
C ASN A 113 -2.69 -2.75 -7.04
N LEU A 114 -1.58 -2.57 -6.34
CA LEU A 114 -0.44 -1.82 -6.85
C LEU A 114 0.19 -2.47 -8.10
N LEU A 115 0.06 -3.79 -8.26
CA LEU A 115 0.53 -4.49 -9.46
C LEU A 115 -0.22 -4.03 -10.73
N THR A 116 -1.47 -3.66 -10.58
CA THR A 116 -2.33 -3.21 -11.69
C THR A 116 -2.31 -1.70 -11.85
N TYR A 117 -2.46 -0.94 -10.77
CA TYR A 117 -2.76 0.49 -10.82
C TYR A 117 -1.55 1.41 -10.71
N ALA A 118 -0.46 0.99 -10.05
CA ALA A 118 0.68 1.87 -9.78
C ALA A 118 1.60 2.13 -10.99
N LYS A 119 1.33 1.54 -12.16
CA LYS A 119 2.13 1.70 -13.41
C LYS A 119 3.63 1.44 -13.21
N LEU A 120 3.97 0.55 -12.28
CA LEU A 120 5.34 0.13 -12.04
C LEU A 120 5.89 -0.65 -13.23
N ARG A 121 7.16 -0.41 -13.56
CA ARG A 121 7.90 -1.24 -14.51
C ARG A 121 8.18 -2.61 -13.87
N ARG A 122 8.41 -3.62 -14.71
CA ARG A 122 8.68 -4.99 -14.25
C ARG A 122 9.93 -5.09 -13.39
N ASP A 123 10.95 -4.30 -13.72
CA ASP A 123 12.20 -4.22 -12.98
C ASP A 123 12.09 -3.51 -11.62
N GLN A 124 10.95 -2.88 -11.35
CA GLN A 124 10.63 -2.24 -10.07
C GLN A 124 9.80 -3.16 -9.14
N ILE A 125 9.37 -4.32 -9.63
CA ILE A 125 8.51 -5.25 -8.89
C ILE A 125 9.33 -6.48 -8.51
N TYR A 126 9.37 -6.77 -7.23
CA TYR A 126 10.04 -7.92 -6.66
C TYR A 126 9.07 -8.75 -5.83
N PHE A 127 9.24 -10.06 -5.87
CA PHE A 127 8.52 -11.01 -5.05
C PHE A 127 9.47 -11.65 -4.05
N VAL A 128 8.95 -11.92 -2.85
CA VAL A 128 9.67 -12.63 -1.80
C VAL A 128 8.93 -13.91 -1.51
N GLU A 129 9.60 -15.03 -1.63
CA GLU A 129 9.05 -16.35 -1.31
C GLU A 129 9.87 -17.01 -0.23
N LYS A 130 9.21 -17.71 0.69
CA LYS A 130 9.87 -18.54 1.68
C LYS A 130 9.82 -19.98 1.22
N ASN A 131 10.99 -20.59 1.03
CA ASN A 131 11.06 -21.98 0.61
C ASN A 131 10.86 -22.94 1.79
N ASP A 132 10.80 -24.27 1.49
CA ASP A 132 10.60 -25.33 2.49
C ASP A 132 11.70 -25.39 3.57
N TRP A 133 12.86 -24.80 3.32
CA TRP A 133 13.97 -24.70 4.25
C TRP A 133 13.95 -23.45 5.10
N GLU A 134 12.84 -22.70 5.05
CA GLU A 134 12.66 -21.42 5.75
C GLU A 134 13.58 -20.27 5.28
N SER A 135 14.34 -20.45 4.20
CA SER A 135 15.08 -19.36 3.59
C SER A 135 14.17 -18.53 2.67
N SER A 136 14.43 -17.23 2.62
CA SER A 136 13.71 -16.31 1.74
C SER A 136 14.47 -16.12 0.44
N GLU A 137 13.74 -16.17 -0.66
CA GLU A 137 14.25 -15.90 -2.01
C GLU A 137 13.61 -14.62 -2.54
N LEU A 138 14.40 -13.77 -3.16
CA LEU A 138 13.96 -12.52 -3.79
C LEU A 138 14.19 -12.63 -5.30
N PHE A 139 13.16 -12.37 -6.08
CA PHE A 139 13.25 -12.40 -7.54
C PHE A 139 12.40 -11.28 -8.17
N SER A 140 12.83 -10.80 -9.32
CA SER A 140 12.18 -9.71 -10.03
C SER A 140 11.08 -10.22 -10.97
N LEU A 141 10.02 -9.46 -11.14
CA LEU A 141 9.04 -9.73 -12.20
C LEU A 141 9.68 -9.69 -13.60
N SER A 142 10.80 -8.98 -13.77
CA SER A 142 11.55 -8.97 -15.04
C SER A 142 12.20 -10.31 -15.40
N ASP A 143 12.41 -11.18 -14.41
CA ASP A 143 13.06 -12.50 -14.63
C ASP A 143 12.08 -13.50 -15.25
N PHE A 144 10.78 -13.24 -15.16
CA PHE A 144 9.74 -14.11 -15.73
C PHE A 144 9.63 -13.95 -17.23
N LYS A 145 9.68 -15.09 -17.92
CA LYS A 145 9.50 -15.18 -19.37
C LYS A 145 8.36 -16.14 -19.69
N TYR A 146 7.57 -15.79 -20.67
CA TYR A 146 6.60 -16.71 -21.22
C TYR A 146 7.35 -17.68 -22.15
N ILE A 147 7.29 -18.98 -21.84
CA ILE A 147 7.85 -20.03 -22.69
C ILE A 147 6.67 -20.72 -23.36
N GLY A 148 6.69 -20.75 -24.68
CA GLY A 148 5.67 -21.39 -25.51
C GLY A 148 6.29 -22.08 -26.71
N GLU A 149 5.43 -22.72 -27.49
CA GLU A 149 5.79 -23.34 -28.76
C GLU A 149 4.87 -22.79 -29.84
N LYS A 150 5.43 -22.35 -30.95
CA LYS A 150 4.69 -21.91 -32.13
C LYS A 150 5.27 -22.61 -33.36
N ASP A 151 4.39 -23.33 -34.10
CA ASP A 151 4.76 -24.11 -35.26
C ASP A 151 5.90 -25.12 -35.02
N GLY A 152 5.93 -25.75 -33.83
CA GLY A 152 6.97 -26.70 -33.44
C GLY A 152 8.30 -26.06 -33.01
N VAL A 153 8.37 -24.74 -32.91
CA VAL A 153 9.58 -24.01 -32.49
C VAL A 153 9.36 -23.40 -31.11
N PRO A 154 10.18 -23.75 -30.11
CA PRO A 154 10.12 -23.13 -28.80
C PRO A 154 10.43 -21.63 -28.88
N PHE A 155 9.65 -20.81 -28.21
CA PHE A 155 9.95 -19.39 -28.07
C PHE A 155 9.91 -18.95 -26.59
N SER A 156 10.66 -17.93 -26.29
CA SER A 156 10.68 -17.30 -24.97
C SER A 156 10.51 -15.80 -25.16
N GLU A 157 9.41 -15.26 -24.66
CA GLU A 157 9.10 -13.83 -24.71
C GLU A 157 8.97 -13.25 -23.31
N SER A 158 9.36 -12.00 -23.15
CA SER A 158 9.04 -11.25 -21.93
C SER A 158 7.53 -11.04 -21.86
N GLU A 159 7.03 -11.03 -20.66
CA GLU A 159 5.61 -10.75 -20.41
C GLU A 159 5.21 -9.39 -21.02
N ARG A 160 4.03 -9.33 -21.62
CA ARG A 160 3.55 -8.11 -22.25
C ARG A 160 3.23 -7.03 -21.21
N PRO A 161 3.46 -5.74 -21.53
CA PRO A 161 3.17 -4.63 -20.60
C PRO A 161 1.71 -4.53 -20.17
N ASP A 162 0.78 -4.95 -21.05
CA ASP A 162 -0.68 -4.92 -20.85
C ASP A 162 -1.24 -6.14 -20.10
N THR A 163 -0.36 -7.02 -19.63
CA THR A 163 -0.76 -8.19 -18.86
C THR A 163 -1.33 -7.76 -17.50
N ASP A 164 -2.45 -8.39 -17.11
CA ASP A 164 -2.99 -8.27 -15.76
C ASP A 164 -2.09 -8.99 -14.76
N LYS A 165 -1.16 -8.22 -14.17
CA LYS A 165 -0.14 -8.73 -13.25
C LYS A 165 -0.75 -9.22 -11.95
N GLU A 166 -1.77 -8.55 -11.43
CA GLU A 166 -2.46 -8.93 -10.20
C GLU A 166 -3.14 -10.29 -10.37
N LYS A 167 -3.92 -10.47 -11.42
CA LYS A 167 -4.56 -11.76 -11.71
C LYS A 167 -3.55 -12.88 -11.79
N ARG A 168 -2.45 -12.69 -12.51
CA ARG A 168 -1.40 -13.71 -12.64
C ARG A 168 -0.70 -14.02 -11.32
N TYR A 169 -0.50 -13.02 -10.47
CA TYR A 169 0.02 -13.21 -9.14
C TYR A 169 -0.93 -14.08 -8.30
N ILE A 170 -2.21 -13.74 -8.26
CA ILE A 170 -3.24 -14.51 -7.53
C ILE A 170 -3.37 -15.94 -8.08
N GLU A 171 -3.18 -16.16 -9.38
CA GLU A 171 -3.13 -17.48 -10.01
C GLU A 171 -1.84 -18.26 -9.70
N GLY A 172 -0.88 -17.69 -8.97
CA GLY A 172 0.37 -18.34 -8.59
C GLY A 172 1.44 -18.39 -9.68
N ARG A 173 1.26 -17.65 -10.76
CA ARG A 173 2.18 -17.72 -11.91
C ARG A 173 3.55 -17.11 -11.65
N TYR A 174 3.66 -16.28 -10.63
CA TYR A 174 4.92 -15.67 -10.21
C TYR A 174 5.50 -16.30 -8.94
N GLY A 175 4.90 -17.36 -8.40
CA GLY A 175 5.24 -17.84 -7.07
C GLY A 175 4.87 -16.84 -5.97
N ALA A 176 5.55 -16.93 -4.84
CA ALA A 176 5.38 -16.01 -3.69
C ALA A 176 3.94 -15.91 -3.18
N ILE A 177 3.13 -16.94 -3.41
CA ILE A 177 1.79 -17.06 -2.84
C ILE A 177 1.88 -17.86 -1.55
N PRO A 178 1.24 -17.38 -0.46
CA PRO A 178 1.16 -18.16 0.75
C PRO A 178 0.60 -19.55 0.47
N ALA A 179 1.34 -20.60 0.82
CA ALA A 179 0.82 -21.97 0.78
C ALA A 179 -0.27 -22.10 1.85
N LEU A 180 -1.50 -21.73 1.48
CA LEU A 180 -2.65 -21.78 2.40
C LEU A 180 -3.01 -23.19 2.81
N GLY A 181 -2.27 -24.22 2.34
CA GLY A 181 -2.51 -25.61 2.68
C GLY A 181 -4.00 -25.95 2.65
N SER A 182 -4.40 -27.01 3.30
CA SER A 182 -5.81 -27.31 3.51
C SER A 182 -6.40 -26.48 4.68
N PHE A 183 -6.33 -25.12 4.61
CA PHE A 183 -6.92 -24.28 5.67
C PHE A 183 -8.39 -24.64 5.94
N GLY A 184 -9.14 -24.97 4.90
CA GLY A 184 -10.50 -25.49 5.03
C GLY A 184 -10.58 -26.84 5.79
N ASP A 185 -9.62 -27.73 5.59
CA ASP A 185 -9.55 -29.00 6.31
C ASP A 185 -9.05 -28.83 7.75
N TYR A 186 -8.12 -27.88 7.97
CA TYR A 186 -7.71 -27.48 9.30
C TYR A 186 -8.90 -26.91 10.10
N MET A 187 -9.67 -26.01 9.54
CA MET A 187 -10.87 -25.44 10.16
C MET A 187 -11.92 -26.53 10.45
N LYS A 188 -12.15 -27.44 9.51
CA LYS A 188 -13.06 -28.60 9.73
C LYS A 188 -12.61 -29.43 10.94
N ARG A 189 -11.33 -29.79 11.03
CA ARG A 189 -10.80 -30.56 12.17
C ARG A 189 -10.99 -29.82 13.50
N MET A 190 -10.74 -28.51 13.53
CA MET A 190 -10.90 -27.69 14.73
C MET A 190 -12.37 -27.58 15.20
N VAL A 191 -13.30 -27.50 14.27
CA VAL A 191 -14.75 -27.43 14.58
C VAL A 191 -15.28 -28.79 15.07
N TRP A 192 -14.93 -29.88 14.37
CA TRP A 192 -15.44 -31.22 14.70
C TRP A 192 -14.86 -31.81 16.00
N GLN A 193 -13.66 -31.43 16.41
CA GLN A 193 -13.12 -31.86 17.71
C GLN A 193 -13.84 -31.26 18.92
N LYS A 194 -14.70 -30.25 18.74
CA LYS A 194 -15.53 -29.68 19.81
C LYS A 194 -16.84 -30.38 20.04
N GLU A 195 -17.31 -31.21 19.10
CA GLU A 195 -18.58 -31.93 19.22
C GLU A 195 -18.43 -33.35 19.88
N GLU A 196 -17.21 -33.82 20.06
CA GLU A 196 -16.94 -35.11 20.70
C GLU A 196 -16.51 -35.00 22.18
N ARG A 197 -16.73 -33.85 22.83
CA ARG A 197 -16.55 -33.65 24.29
C ARG A 197 -17.86 -33.18 24.90
#